data_a4425e0390e96123ff2b2f640e906981
#
_entry.id   a4425e0390e96123ff2b2f640e906981
#
_cell.length_a   1.000
_cell.length_b   1.000
_cell.length_c   1.000
_cell.angle_alpha   90.00
_cell.angle_beta   90.00
_cell.angle_gamma   90.00
#
_symmetry.space_group_name_H-M   'P 1'
#
loop_
_entity.id
_entity.type
_entity.pdbx_description
1 polymer ?
#
loop_
_entity_poly.entity_id
_entity_poly.type
_entity_poly.pdbx_seq_one_letter_code
_entity_poly.pdbx_strand_id
1 'polypeptide(L)'
;MEVKDLKPARVWQIFDAITKVPRPSGNLDKIREWLVSFAKENNLECKVDEVGNVAMFRPAAPGFENAKGVVLQGHMDMVAEKLPSSNHNFLTDPIQTRIVDDW
;
A
#
# COMPACT_ATOMS: atom_id res chain seq x y z
N MET A 1 -1.86 -20.65 -8.63
CA MET A 1 -2.57 -19.38 -8.37
C MET A 1 -1.77 -18.56 -7.39
N GLU A 2 -1.48 -17.35 -7.76
CA GLU A 2 -0.82 -16.38 -6.88
C GLU A 2 -1.84 -15.43 -6.27
N VAL A 3 -1.45 -14.74 -5.21
CA VAL A 3 -2.33 -13.78 -4.52
C VAL A 3 -2.90 -12.73 -5.48
N LYS A 4 -2.09 -12.24 -6.43
CA LYS A 4 -2.52 -11.25 -7.44
C LYS A 4 -3.65 -11.73 -8.37
N ASP A 5 -3.88 -13.05 -8.43
CA ASP A 5 -4.90 -13.66 -9.29
C ASP A 5 -6.27 -13.74 -8.61
N LEU A 6 -6.34 -13.43 -7.32
CA LEU A 6 -7.59 -13.44 -6.55
C LEU A 6 -8.56 -12.33 -7.00
N LYS A 7 -9.82 -12.45 -6.60
CA LYS A 7 -10.86 -11.48 -6.90
C LYS A 7 -11.33 -10.75 -5.62
N PRO A 8 -11.61 -9.46 -5.70
CA PRO A 8 -11.57 -8.58 -6.88
C PRO A 8 -10.13 -8.30 -7.34
N ALA A 9 -9.89 -8.44 -8.62
CA ALA A 9 -8.53 -8.46 -9.18
C ALA A 9 -7.69 -7.24 -8.81
N ARG A 10 -8.24 -6.03 -8.96
CA ARG A 10 -7.48 -4.79 -8.71
C ARG A 10 -6.98 -4.66 -7.27
N VAL A 11 -7.79 -5.08 -6.31
CA VAL A 11 -7.40 -5.06 -4.88
C VAL A 11 -6.19 -5.97 -4.65
N TRP A 12 -6.23 -7.19 -5.15
CA TRP A 12 -5.17 -8.15 -4.94
C TRP A 12 -3.89 -7.84 -5.71
N GLN A 13 -4.01 -7.23 -6.88
CA GLN A 13 -2.86 -6.73 -7.64
C GLN A 13 -2.14 -5.60 -6.89
N ILE A 14 -2.90 -4.68 -6.29
CA ILE A 14 -2.33 -3.60 -5.49
C ILE A 14 -1.70 -4.17 -4.22
N PHE A 15 -2.37 -5.10 -3.55
CA PHE A 15 -1.84 -5.79 -2.38
C PHE A 15 -0.51 -6.47 -2.70
N ASP A 16 -0.46 -7.27 -3.76
CA ASP A 16 0.76 -7.94 -4.21
C ASP A 16 1.89 -6.94 -4.49
N ALA A 17 1.58 -5.83 -5.14
CA ALA A 17 2.57 -4.78 -5.42
C ALA A 17 3.12 -4.15 -4.13
N ILE A 18 2.27 -3.86 -3.14
CA ILE A 18 2.68 -3.28 -1.85
C ILE A 18 3.57 -4.26 -1.07
N THR A 19 3.28 -5.55 -1.10
CA THR A 19 4.09 -6.56 -0.38
C THR A 19 5.53 -6.62 -0.87
N LYS A 20 5.80 -6.15 -2.08
CA LYS A 20 7.14 -6.13 -2.67
C LYS A 20 7.95 -4.91 -2.27
N VAL A 21 7.35 -3.93 -1.61
CA VAL A 21 8.03 -2.71 -1.16
C VAL A 21 8.41 -2.85 0.30
N PRO A 22 9.71 -2.93 0.64
CA PRO A 22 10.16 -2.93 2.03
C PRO A 22 9.71 -1.66 2.74
N ARG A 23 9.07 -1.82 3.91
CA ARG A 23 8.46 -0.69 4.65
C ARG A 23 8.44 -0.94 6.16
N PRO A 24 9.58 -1.33 6.77
CA PRO A 24 9.63 -1.47 8.21
C PRO A 24 9.47 -0.12 8.88
N SER A 25 8.87 -0.10 10.06
CA SER A 25 8.69 1.13 10.85
C SER A 25 10.00 1.91 10.97
N GLY A 26 9.95 3.22 10.74
CA GLY A 26 11.13 4.09 10.72
C GLY A 26 11.88 4.16 9.38
N ASN A 27 11.51 3.37 8.38
CA ASN A 27 12.15 3.34 7.06
C ASN A 27 11.08 3.36 5.97
N LEU A 28 10.41 4.50 5.81
CA LEU A 28 9.22 4.64 4.97
C LEU A 28 9.46 5.26 3.60
N ASP A 29 10.70 5.59 3.25
CA ASP A 29 10.99 6.31 2.00
C ASP A 29 10.52 5.55 0.77
N LYS A 30 10.79 4.24 0.72
CA LYS A 30 10.43 3.40 -0.43
C LYS A 30 8.92 3.30 -0.62
N ILE A 31 8.16 3.05 0.45
CA ILE A 31 6.70 2.97 0.34
C ILE A 31 6.08 4.32 0.04
N ARG A 32 6.64 5.41 0.57
CA ARG A 32 6.18 6.77 0.25
C ARG A 32 6.37 7.07 -1.23
N GLU A 33 7.54 6.79 -1.79
CA GLU A 33 7.81 6.95 -3.21
C GLU A 33 6.87 6.11 -4.07
N TRP A 34 6.61 4.86 -3.66
CA TRP A 34 5.67 3.98 -4.34
C TRP A 34 4.25 4.58 -4.35
N LEU A 35 3.79 5.09 -3.21
CA LEU A 35 2.46 5.71 -3.09
C LEU A 35 2.33 6.97 -3.94
N VAL A 36 3.34 7.83 -3.95
CA VAL A 36 3.36 9.04 -4.78
C VAL A 36 3.33 8.67 -6.27
N SER A 37 4.10 7.68 -6.67
CA SER A 37 4.10 7.16 -8.05
C SER A 37 2.74 6.56 -8.42
N PHE A 38 2.14 5.79 -7.51
CA PHE A 38 0.81 5.22 -7.70
C PHE A 38 -0.25 6.31 -7.93
N ALA A 39 -0.22 7.38 -7.12
CA ALA A 39 -1.14 8.51 -7.28
C ALA A 39 -0.97 9.15 -8.65
N LYS A 40 0.27 9.39 -9.07
CA LYS A 40 0.58 9.99 -10.37
C LYS A 40 0.10 9.11 -11.53
N GLU A 41 0.36 7.81 -11.48
CA GLU A 41 -0.07 6.86 -12.51
C GLU A 41 -1.59 6.75 -12.63
N ASN A 42 -2.31 6.99 -11.54
CA ASN A 42 -3.77 6.94 -11.50
C ASN A 42 -4.43 8.32 -11.56
N ASN A 43 -3.68 9.36 -11.90
CA ASN A 43 -4.16 10.75 -12.01
C ASN A 43 -4.86 11.26 -10.76
N LEU A 44 -4.34 10.89 -9.58
CA LEU A 44 -4.84 11.36 -8.29
C LEU A 44 -3.98 12.53 -7.81
N GLU A 45 -4.62 13.58 -7.33
CA GLU A 45 -3.91 14.63 -6.58
C GLU A 45 -3.29 14.00 -5.36
N CYS A 46 -2.02 14.32 -5.08
CA CYS A 46 -1.28 13.74 -3.98
C CYS A 46 -0.53 14.84 -3.23
N LYS A 47 -0.60 14.80 -1.92
CA LYS A 47 0.15 15.70 -1.03
C LYS A 47 0.93 14.88 -0.02
N VAL A 48 2.15 15.31 0.25
CA VAL A 48 3.03 14.76 1.29
C VAL A 48 3.32 15.87 2.27
N ASP A 49 3.08 15.64 3.55
CA ASP A 49 3.37 16.63 4.59
C ASP A 49 4.83 16.59 5.05
N GLU A 50 5.18 17.48 5.96
CA GLU A 50 6.57 17.63 6.49
C GLU A 50 7.07 16.40 7.24
N VAL A 51 6.18 15.58 7.81
CA VAL A 51 6.57 14.34 8.49
C VAL A 51 6.47 13.11 7.61
N GLY A 52 6.03 13.30 6.35
CA GLY A 52 5.99 12.25 5.35
C GLY A 52 4.69 11.47 5.25
N ASN A 53 3.59 11.97 5.81
CA ASN A 53 2.27 11.40 5.57
C ASN A 53 1.86 11.68 4.11
N VAL A 54 1.18 10.74 3.50
CA VAL A 54 0.72 10.83 2.11
C VAL A 54 -0.81 10.90 2.08
N ALA A 55 -1.33 11.91 1.40
CA ALA A 55 -2.76 12.07 1.15
C ALA A 55 -3.02 12.03 -0.35
N MET A 56 -3.96 11.20 -0.78
CA MET A 56 -4.43 11.13 -2.15
C MET A 56 -5.88 11.61 -2.20
N PHE A 57 -6.20 12.39 -3.21
CA PHE A 57 -7.51 12.99 -3.36
C PHE A 57 -8.20 12.49 -4.63
N ARG A 58 -9.42 12.07 -4.47
CA ARG A 58 -10.28 11.67 -5.59
C ARG A 58 -11.51 12.55 -5.61
N PRO A 59 -11.84 13.19 -6.75
CA PRO A 59 -13.07 13.97 -6.87
C PRO A 59 -14.30 13.08 -6.73
N ALA A 60 -15.42 13.70 -6.37
CA ALA A 60 -16.70 13.01 -6.31
C ALA A 60 -17.08 12.38 -7.66
N ALA A 61 -17.78 11.26 -7.60
CA ALA A 61 -18.39 10.68 -8.80
C ALA A 61 -19.48 11.61 -9.35
N PRO A 62 -19.77 11.57 -10.66
CA PRO A 62 -20.84 12.36 -11.24
C PRO A 62 -22.19 12.16 -10.49
N GLY A 63 -22.82 13.26 -10.12
CA GLY A 63 -24.06 13.26 -9.36
C GLY A 63 -23.86 13.29 -7.83
N PHE A 64 -22.63 13.15 -7.32
CA PHE A 64 -22.31 13.14 -5.90
C PHE A 64 -21.48 14.35 -5.43
N GLU A 65 -21.42 15.41 -6.22
CA GLU A 65 -20.58 16.58 -5.95
C GLU A 65 -20.93 17.29 -4.66
N ASN A 66 -22.18 17.19 -4.23
CA ASN A 66 -22.68 17.78 -2.98
C ASN A 66 -22.72 16.79 -1.80
N ALA A 67 -22.29 15.56 -2.00
CA ALA A 67 -22.21 14.57 -0.93
C ALA A 67 -21.05 14.92 0.02
N LYS A 68 -21.19 14.48 1.28
CA LYS A 68 -20.10 14.66 2.26
C LYS A 68 -18.88 13.87 1.85
N GLY A 69 -17.72 14.46 2.03
CA GLY A 69 -16.44 13.79 1.80
C GLY A 69 -16.20 12.63 2.77
N VAL A 70 -15.44 11.65 2.32
CA VAL A 70 -15.03 10.49 3.12
C VAL A 70 -13.52 10.41 3.12
N VAL A 71 -12.94 10.16 4.27
CA VAL A 71 -11.51 9.90 4.43
C VAL A 71 -11.32 8.43 4.82
N LEU A 72 -10.52 7.72 4.02
CA LEU A 72 -10.05 6.38 4.37
C LEU A 72 -8.62 6.51 4.86
N GLN A 73 -8.32 5.97 6.02
CA GLN A 73 -7.01 6.14 6.66
C GLN A 73 -6.40 4.77 7.00
N GLY A 74 -5.12 4.66 6.82
CA GLY A 74 -4.31 3.51 7.21
C GLY A 74 -2.89 3.96 7.48
N HIS A 75 -2.02 3.03 7.87
CA HIS A 75 -0.60 3.30 8.05
C HIS A 75 0.23 2.63 6.96
N MET A 76 1.38 3.22 6.65
CA MET A 76 2.27 2.75 5.57
C MET A 76 3.23 1.67 6.04
N ASP A 77 3.60 1.68 7.31
CA ASP A 77 4.65 0.83 7.85
C ASP A 77 4.17 -0.58 8.20
N MET A 78 5.13 -1.46 8.36
CA MET A 78 4.94 -2.79 8.94
C MET A 78 5.88 -2.98 10.12
N VAL A 79 5.41 -3.70 11.12
CA VAL A 79 6.25 -4.16 12.23
C VAL A 79 7.34 -5.09 11.69
N ALA A 80 8.60 -4.78 12.01
CA ALA A 80 9.76 -5.53 11.58
C ALA A 80 10.11 -6.65 12.57
N GLU A 81 9.19 -7.59 12.77
CA GLU A 81 9.36 -8.72 13.66
C GLU A 81 9.35 -10.04 12.89
N LYS A 82 10.21 -10.96 13.28
CA LYS A 82 10.33 -12.27 12.63
C LYS A 82 10.77 -13.32 13.64
N LEU A 83 10.57 -14.59 13.28
CA LEU A 83 11.14 -15.69 14.05
C LEU A 83 12.67 -15.67 13.96
N PRO A 84 13.39 -16.08 15.03
CA PRO A 84 14.87 -16.13 15.01
C PRO A 84 15.44 -16.98 13.86
N SER A 85 14.70 -17.97 13.40
CA SER A 85 15.09 -18.84 12.28
C SER A 85 14.91 -18.22 10.89
N SER A 86 14.25 -17.07 10.80
CA SER A 86 14.02 -16.41 9.53
C SER A 86 15.24 -15.56 9.11
N ASN A 87 15.61 -15.67 7.84
CA ASN A 87 16.68 -14.86 7.23
C ASN A 87 16.14 -13.62 6.52
N HIS A 88 14.85 -13.30 6.69
CA HIS A 88 14.22 -12.16 6.03
C HIS A 88 14.90 -10.85 6.45
N ASN A 89 15.25 -10.04 5.47
CA ASN A 89 15.77 -8.68 5.68
C ASN A 89 14.67 -7.66 5.40
N PHE A 90 14.13 -7.02 6.43
CA PHE A 90 13.04 -6.07 6.31
C PHE A 90 13.39 -4.79 5.53
N LEU A 91 14.66 -4.48 5.36
CA LEU A 91 15.10 -3.30 4.60
C LEU A 91 15.14 -3.55 3.09
N THR A 92 15.30 -4.79 2.66
CA THR A 92 15.57 -5.11 1.25
C THR A 92 14.65 -6.17 0.66
N ASP A 93 14.12 -7.09 1.47
CA ASP A 93 13.41 -8.24 0.95
C ASP A 93 11.91 -7.98 0.80
N PRO A 94 11.29 -8.48 -0.28
CA PRO A 94 9.84 -8.48 -0.40
C PRO A 94 9.21 -9.47 0.57
N ILE A 95 7.98 -9.19 0.99
CA ILE A 95 7.19 -10.16 1.74
C ILE A 95 6.72 -11.25 0.78
N GLN A 96 7.03 -12.49 1.12
CA GLN A 96 6.58 -13.64 0.34
C GLN A 96 5.16 -14.02 0.77
N THR A 97 4.25 -14.00 -0.18
CA THR A 97 2.85 -14.35 0.05
C THR A 97 2.54 -15.73 -0.49
N ARG A 98 1.59 -16.42 0.11
CA ARG A 98 1.08 -17.70 -0.35
C ARG A 98 -0.40 -17.83 -0.01
N ILE A 99 -1.08 -18.69 -0.73
CA ILE A 99 -2.48 -19.04 -0.46
C ILE A 99 -2.47 -20.45 0.14
N VAL A 100 -3.08 -20.59 1.30
CA VAL A 100 -3.27 -21.89 1.98
C VAL A 100 -4.73 -21.99 2.37
N ASP A 101 -5.46 -22.89 1.73
CA ASP A 101 -6.92 -23.02 1.83
C ASP A 101 -7.61 -21.67 1.55
N ASP A 102 -8.32 -21.13 2.51
CA ASP A 102 -9.00 -19.82 2.42
C ASP A 102 -8.18 -18.65 3.00
N TRP A 103 -6.88 -18.88 3.22
CA TRP A 103 -5.98 -17.89 3.82
C TRP A 103 -4.92 -17.39 2.83
#